data_ac3ae202dd514b09c19cbc2a42d7855f
#
_entry.id   ac3ae202dd514b09c19cbc2a42d7855f
#
_cell.length_a   1.000
_cell.length_b   1.000
_cell.length_c   1.000
_cell.angle_alpha   90.00
_cell.angle_beta   90.00
_cell.angle_gamma   90.00
#
_symmetry.space_group_name_H-M   'P 1'
#
loop_
_entity.id
_entity.type
_entity.pdbx_description
1 polymer ?
#
loop_
_entity_poly.entity_id
_entity_poly.type
_entity_poly.pdbx_seq_one_letter_code
_entity_poly.pdbx_strand_id
1 'polypeptide(L)'
;MSHHRSTALTPSSAASKIPVEESRTAESDSDEDWVEDDAASLEEHPMPTGWRHRATWLYLLHLLASLAAIIASFILSADALYSARHPDVLLDCDLNAKVSCSTVAQSWQAEIIKLGNLSFPNAYFGIAAESVFITIAVLGLSRVIFPRWFALCAWLGNLAALLYAYWLLSQSLFVINALCPWCILLMFSTTIQFMALSHATVTVQGLPSHPRKLATYYRLGADLLVDVVWIVAIVAVILAVDGSAIFS
;
A
#
# COMPACT_ATOMS: atom_id res chain seq x y z
N MET A 1 -9.84 -14.62 73.42
CA MET A 1 -8.98 -13.77 74.21
C MET A 1 -8.33 -12.77 73.30
N SER A 2 -8.59 -11.63 73.38
CA SER A 2 -8.48 -10.22 73.62
C SER A 2 -8.76 -9.47 72.33
N HIS A 3 -9.81 -8.79 72.22
CA HIS A 3 -10.24 -7.40 72.41
C HIS A 3 -9.13 -6.32 72.30
N HIS A 4 -9.25 -5.44 71.29
CA HIS A 4 -9.13 -3.99 71.40
C HIS A 4 -9.68 -3.39 70.07
N ARG A 5 -10.80 -2.82 69.99
CA ARG A 5 -11.46 -1.57 70.37
C ARG A 5 -10.73 -0.31 69.88
N SER A 6 -11.32 0.29 68.87
CA SER A 6 -11.83 1.67 68.78
C SER A 6 -10.81 2.83 68.84
N THR A 7 -10.81 3.67 67.89
CA THR A 7 -11.31 5.07 68.09
C THR A 7 -11.41 5.80 66.74
N ALA A 8 -12.59 6.33 66.45
CA ALA A 8 -12.87 7.34 65.44
C ALA A 8 -12.24 8.69 65.86
N LEU A 9 -11.63 9.36 64.90
CA LEU A 9 -11.36 10.80 64.97
C LEU A 9 -11.74 11.43 63.66
N THR A 10 -12.82 12.14 63.62
CA THR A 10 -13.18 13.21 62.67
C THR A 10 -12.32 14.45 63.01
N PRO A 11 -11.87 15.19 61.99
CA PRO A 11 -11.73 16.64 62.09
C PRO A 11 -12.52 17.35 60.98
N SER A 12 -13.47 18.09 61.38
CA SER A 12 -13.73 19.49 61.22
C SER A 12 -13.22 20.17 59.95
N SER A 13 -14.23 20.49 59.14
CA SER A 13 -14.49 21.69 58.36
C SER A 13 -13.53 22.86 58.51
N ALA A 14 -12.89 23.25 57.41
CA ALA A 14 -12.62 24.65 57.08
C ALA A 14 -12.68 24.82 55.58
N ALA A 15 -13.80 25.28 55.09
CA ALA A 15 -14.01 25.72 53.73
C ALA A 15 -13.22 27.01 53.46
N SER A 16 -12.24 26.93 52.58
CA SER A 16 -11.73 28.11 51.91
C SER A 16 -12.29 28.11 50.50
N LYS A 17 -13.32 28.95 50.33
CA LYS A 17 -13.85 29.31 49.01
C LYS A 17 -12.83 30.16 48.27
N ILE A 18 -12.16 29.59 47.27
CA ILE A 18 -11.48 30.36 46.24
C ILE A 18 -12.47 30.55 45.11
N PRO A 19 -12.75 31.79 44.68
CA PRO A 19 -13.56 32.01 43.49
C PRO A 19 -12.74 31.56 42.28
N VAL A 20 -13.14 30.47 41.64
CA VAL A 20 -12.68 30.13 40.30
C VAL A 20 -13.47 31.01 39.34
N GLU A 21 -12.79 32.02 38.89
CA GLU A 21 -13.19 33.02 37.91
C GLU A 21 -13.53 32.37 36.58
N GLU A 22 -14.69 32.69 36.16
CA GLU A 22 -15.44 32.54 34.90
C GLU A 22 -14.57 32.95 33.70
N SER A 23 -13.76 32.02 33.19
CA SER A 23 -12.97 32.21 31.95
C SER A 23 -12.88 30.93 31.12
N ARG A 24 -13.82 29.97 31.26
CA ARG A 24 -13.78 28.68 30.60
C ARG A 24 -14.94 28.36 29.68
N THR A 25 -15.75 29.36 29.31
CA THR A 25 -16.98 29.13 28.51
C THR A 25 -16.88 29.52 27.03
N ALA A 26 -15.72 30.04 26.56
CA ALA A 26 -15.61 30.47 25.17
C ALA A 26 -14.79 29.47 24.27
N GLU A 27 -14.11 28.49 24.86
CA GLU A 27 -13.24 27.56 24.09
C GLU A 27 -13.83 26.14 23.97
N SER A 28 -14.85 25.79 24.75
CA SER A 28 -15.51 24.48 24.64
C SER A 28 -16.66 24.43 23.63
N ASP A 29 -17.22 25.57 23.28
CA ASP A 29 -18.38 25.66 22.38
C ASP A 29 -17.98 25.44 20.90
N SER A 30 -16.73 25.77 20.54
CA SER A 30 -16.23 25.55 19.17
C SER A 30 -15.82 24.10 18.89
N ASP A 31 -15.35 23.38 19.90
CA ASP A 31 -14.89 22.00 19.73
C ASP A 31 -16.07 21.00 19.74
N GLU A 32 -17.16 21.31 20.43
CA GLU A 32 -18.38 20.50 20.42
C GLU A 32 -19.15 20.63 19.10
N ASP A 33 -19.22 21.82 18.51
CA ASP A 33 -19.86 22.07 17.21
C ASP A 33 -19.18 21.26 16.07
N TRP A 34 -17.85 21.16 16.08
CA TRP A 34 -17.11 20.38 15.07
C TRP A 34 -17.33 18.86 15.21
N VAL A 35 -17.50 18.37 16.43
CA VAL A 35 -17.74 16.95 16.71
C VAL A 35 -19.17 16.55 16.36
N GLU A 36 -20.17 17.41 16.59
CA GLU A 36 -21.56 17.16 16.23
C GLU A 36 -21.77 17.21 14.71
N ASP A 37 -21.13 18.16 14.01
CA ASP A 37 -21.20 18.25 12.55
C ASP A 37 -20.53 17.02 11.89
N ASP A 38 -19.42 16.52 12.44
CA ASP A 38 -18.76 15.31 11.95
C ASP A 38 -19.60 14.05 12.22
N ALA A 39 -20.25 13.95 13.38
CA ALA A 39 -21.13 12.84 13.72
C ALA A 39 -22.42 12.85 12.86
N ALA A 40 -23.06 13.99 12.69
CA ALA A 40 -24.22 14.14 11.81
C ALA A 40 -23.89 13.86 10.35
N SER A 41 -22.67 14.20 9.91
CA SER A 41 -22.18 13.91 8.56
C SER A 41 -21.90 12.43 8.30
N LEU A 42 -21.58 11.66 9.32
CA LEU A 42 -21.38 10.20 9.26
C LEU A 42 -22.72 9.45 9.21
N GLU A 43 -23.76 9.96 9.87
CA GLU A 43 -25.11 9.38 9.82
C GLU A 43 -25.77 9.55 8.44
N GLU A 44 -25.50 10.66 7.76
CA GLU A 44 -26.05 10.95 6.44
C GLU A 44 -25.39 10.15 5.30
N HIS A 45 -24.13 9.67 5.52
CA HIS A 45 -23.38 8.93 4.49
C HIS A 45 -22.68 7.71 5.12
N PRO A 46 -23.43 6.63 5.37
CA PRO A 46 -22.84 5.43 5.96
C PRO A 46 -21.71 4.87 5.09
N MET A 47 -20.63 4.48 5.74
CA MET A 47 -19.48 3.85 5.06
C MET A 47 -19.95 2.62 4.28
N PRO A 48 -19.34 2.34 3.11
CA PRO A 48 -19.76 1.23 2.27
C PRO A 48 -19.70 -0.09 3.04
N THR A 49 -20.83 -0.83 3.04
CA THR A 49 -20.97 -2.13 3.68
C THR A 49 -20.95 -3.24 2.64
N GLY A 50 -20.38 -4.38 2.99
CA GLY A 50 -20.33 -5.53 2.10
C GLY A 50 -19.01 -6.29 2.24
N TRP A 51 -18.95 -7.52 1.69
CA TRP A 51 -17.77 -8.37 1.77
C TRP A 51 -16.52 -7.75 1.10
N ARG A 52 -16.71 -6.99 0.02
CA ARG A 52 -15.66 -6.29 -0.74
C ARG A 52 -14.96 -5.19 0.07
N HIS A 53 -15.67 -4.57 1.02
CA HIS A 53 -15.16 -3.48 1.85
C HIS A 53 -14.64 -3.96 3.20
N ARG A 54 -14.64 -5.28 3.43
CA ARG A 54 -14.10 -5.85 4.67
C ARG A 54 -12.57 -5.73 4.69
N ALA A 55 -12.03 -5.27 5.80
CA ALA A 55 -10.59 -5.19 6.02
C ALA A 55 -9.88 -6.51 5.68
N THR A 56 -10.44 -7.65 6.11
CA THR A 56 -9.87 -8.97 5.83
C THR A 56 -9.71 -9.25 4.33
N TRP A 57 -10.71 -8.91 3.50
CA TRP A 57 -10.63 -9.12 2.06
C TRP A 57 -9.57 -8.22 1.39
N LEU A 58 -9.57 -6.94 1.74
CA LEU A 58 -8.66 -5.96 1.16
C LEU A 58 -7.20 -6.26 1.52
N TYR A 59 -6.94 -6.53 2.80
CA TYR A 59 -5.57 -6.86 3.24
C TYR A 59 -5.14 -8.26 2.84
N LEU A 60 -6.06 -9.21 2.63
CA LEU A 60 -5.74 -10.51 2.06
C LEU A 60 -5.30 -10.36 0.58
N LEU A 61 -6.03 -9.57 -0.20
CA LEU A 61 -5.67 -9.28 -1.59
C LEU A 61 -4.32 -8.55 -1.68
N HIS A 62 -4.11 -7.56 -0.80
CA HIS A 62 -2.83 -6.87 -0.68
C HIS A 62 -1.70 -7.84 -0.31
N LEU A 63 -1.91 -8.75 0.64
CA LEU A 63 -0.93 -9.77 1.04
C LEU A 63 -0.58 -10.70 -0.11
N LEU A 64 -1.57 -11.24 -0.82
CA LEU A 64 -1.35 -12.17 -1.93
C LEU A 64 -0.58 -11.48 -3.08
N ALA A 65 -0.92 -10.24 -3.38
CA ALA A 65 -0.19 -9.44 -4.36
C ALA A 65 1.26 -9.18 -3.92
N SER A 66 1.49 -8.81 -2.66
CA SER A 66 2.84 -8.62 -2.12
C SER A 66 3.67 -9.91 -2.10
N LEU A 67 3.04 -11.06 -1.83
CA LEU A 67 3.72 -12.35 -1.90
C LEU A 67 4.11 -12.72 -3.33
N ALA A 68 3.26 -12.47 -4.31
CA ALA A 68 3.60 -12.66 -5.72
C ALA A 68 4.75 -11.72 -6.16
N ALA A 69 4.70 -10.46 -5.73
CA ALA A 69 5.71 -9.46 -6.03
C ALA A 69 7.08 -9.79 -5.40
N ILE A 70 7.11 -10.25 -4.14
CA ILE A 70 8.38 -10.62 -3.50
C ILE A 70 8.98 -11.87 -4.14
N ILE A 71 8.16 -12.86 -4.52
CA ILE A 71 8.64 -14.05 -5.26
C ILE A 71 9.26 -13.62 -6.59
N ALA A 72 8.59 -12.78 -7.37
CA ALA A 72 9.14 -12.26 -8.61
C ALA A 72 10.45 -11.49 -8.38
N SER A 73 10.53 -10.67 -7.33
CA SER A 73 11.75 -9.94 -6.96
C SER A 73 12.91 -10.87 -6.56
N PHE A 74 12.63 -11.97 -5.86
CA PHE A 74 13.63 -12.98 -5.54
C PHE A 74 14.16 -13.68 -6.80
N ILE A 75 13.27 -14.07 -7.71
CA ILE A 75 13.67 -14.71 -8.98
C ILE A 75 14.52 -13.74 -9.79
N LEU A 76 14.07 -12.50 -9.98
CA LEU A 76 14.83 -11.48 -10.70
C LEU A 76 16.20 -11.18 -10.05
N SER A 77 16.30 -11.25 -8.73
CA SER A 77 17.56 -11.10 -8.01
C SER A 77 18.49 -12.28 -8.24
N ALA A 78 17.94 -13.50 -8.26
CA ALA A 78 18.69 -14.71 -8.57
C ALA A 78 19.18 -14.71 -10.03
N ASP A 79 18.32 -14.33 -10.97
CA ASP A 79 18.65 -14.20 -12.39
C ASP A 79 19.75 -13.17 -12.62
N ALA A 80 19.67 -12.00 -11.98
CA ALA A 80 20.72 -10.98 -12.05
C ALA A 80 22.07 -11.50 -11.53
N LEU A 81 22.06 -12.21 -10.40
CA LEU A 81 23.28 -12.80 -9.83
C LEU A 81 23.83 -13.94 -10.69
N TYR A 82 22.96 -14.74 -11.29
CA TYR A 82 23.34 -15.83 -12.17
C TYR A 82 23.98 -15.29 -13.46
N SER A 83 23.35 -14.31 -14.11
CA SER A 83 23.85 -13.64 -15.31
C SER A 83 25.20 -12.95 -15.09
N ALA A 84 25.40 -12.35 -13.89
CA ALA A 84 26.66 -11.73 -13.54
C ALA A 84 27.82 -12.76 -13.42
N ARG A 85 27.51 -14.01 -13.07
CA ARG A 85 28.51 -15.11 -12.95
C ARG A 85 28.69 -15.88 -14.24
N HIS A 86 27.70 -15.90 -15.11
CA HIS A 86 27.67 -16.69 -16.35
C HIS A 86 27.14 -15.81 -17.50
N PRO A 87 27.96 -14.86 -18.01
CA PRO A 87 27.48 -13.86 -18.97
C PRO A 87 27.07 -14.45 -20.33
N ASP A 88 27.53 -15.64 -20.67
CA ASP A 88 27.25 -16.30 -21.95
C ASP A 88 26.04 -17.27 -21.89
N VAL A 89 25.38 -17.41 -20.72
CA VAL A 89 24.28 -18.35 -20.55
C VAL A 89 22.94 -17.57 -20.57
N LEU A 90 22.00 -18.08 -21.38
CA LEU A 90 20.63 -17.56 -21.43
C LEU A 90 19.86 -17.99 -20.18
N LEU A 91 18.94 -17.16 -19.74
CA LEU A 91 18.04 -17.46 -18.62
C LEU A 91 16.86 -18.32 -19.09
N ASP A 92 16.28 -19.10 -18.18
CA ASP A 92 15.13 -19.99 -18.47
C ASP A 92 13.88 -19.22 -18.97
N CYS A 93 13.80 -17.93 -18.71
CA CYS A 93 12.72 -17.05 -19.18
C CYS A 93 13.00 -16.39 -20.54
N ASP A 94 14.09 -16.75 -21.23
CA ASP A 94 14.39 -16.28 -22.59
C ASP A 94 13.69 -17.19 -23.60
N LEU A 95 12.46 -16.83 -23.96
CA LEU A 95 11.63 -17.60 -24.88
C LEU A 95 11.88 -17.26 -26.36
N ASN A 96 12.09 -15.97 -26.63
CA ASN A 96 12.41 -15.46 -27.97
C ASN A 96 13.07 -14.07 -27.86
N ALA A 97 13.38 -13.43 -29.00
CA ALA A 97 14.04 -12.13 -29.05
C ALA A 97 13.26 -11.00 -28.35
N LYS A 98 11.95 -11.16 -28.20
CA LYS A 98 11.05 -10.16 -27.54
C LYS A 98 10.70 -10.52 -26.11
N VAL A 99 10.69 -11.81 -25.77
CA VAL A 99 10.43 -12.27 -24.40
C VAL A 99 11.77 -12.81 -23.86
N SER A 100 12.51 -11.93 -23.19
CA SER A 100 13.87 -12.21 -22.75
C SER A 100 14.19 -11.49 -21.43
N CYS A 101 14.41 -12.26 -20.39
CA CYS A 101 14.87 -11.74 -19.11
C CYS A 101 16.34 -11.29 -19.18
N SER A 102 17.18 -12.00 -19.92
CA SER A 102 18.60 -11.65 -20.06
C SER A 102 18.77 -10.26 -20.67
N THR A 103 18.03 -9.96 -21.74
CA THR A 103 18.06 -8.64 -22.39
C THR A 103 17.66 -7.52 -21.43
N VAL A 104 16.60 -7.73 -20.63
CA VAL A 104 16.13 -6.74 -19.65
C VAL A 104 17.12 -6.63 -18.49
N ALA A 105 17.65 -7.75 -17.98
CA ALA A 105 18.59 -7.76 -16.85
C ALA A 105 19.94 -7.09 -17.18
N GLN A 106 20.37 -7.15 -18.43
CA GLN A 106 21.63 -6.52 -18.89
C GLN A 106 21.45 -5.03 -19.25
N SER A 107 20.22 -4.51 -19.22
CA SER A 107 19.97 -3.10 -19.50
C SER A 107 20.36 -2.22 -18.31
N TRP A 108 20.77 -0.97 -18.58
CA TRP A 108 21.11 -0.01 -17.51
C TRP A 108 19.92 0.30 -16.57
N GLN A 109 18.70 0.12 -17.06
CA GLN A 109 17.48 0.30 -16.30
C GLN A 109 17.32 -0.76 -15.21
N ALA A 110 17.92 -1.92 -15.35
CA ALA A 110 17.91 -2.96 -14.33
C ALA A 110 18.84 -2.65 -13.15
N GLU A 111 19.81 -1.73 -13.32
CA GLU A 111 20.83 -1.39 -12.35
C GLU A 111 21.03 0.11 -12.24
N ILE A 112 20.01 0.83 -11.74
CA ILE A 112 20.04 2.30 -11.67
C ILE A 112 20.98 2.80 -10.58
N ILE A 113 21.06 2.08 -9.44
CA ILE A 113 21.89 2.52 -8.31
C ILE A 113 23.27 1.89 -8.42
N LYS A 114 24.27 2.73 -8.67
CA LYS A 114 25.68 2.37 -8.74
C LYS A 114 26.47 3.16 -7.72
N LEU A 115 27.18 2.47 -6.85
CA LEU A 115 28.07 3.07 -5.84
C LEU A 115 29.51 2.63 -6.16
N GLY A 116 30.23 3.47 -6.87
CA GLY A 116 31.60 3.15 -7.35
C GLY A 116 31.58 1.91 -8.26
N ASN A 117 32.25 0.84 -7.83
CA ASN A 117 32.30 -0.43 -8.56
C ASN A 117 31.16 -1.41 -8.20
N LEU A 118 30.26 -1.02 -7.27
CA LEU A 118 29.12 -1.83 -6.87
C LEU A 118 27.88 -1.40 -7.63
N SER A 119 27.24 -2.35 -8.31
CA SER A 119 25.95 -2.17 -8.97
C SER A 119 24.89 -2.97 -8.23
N PHE A 120 23.75 -2.32 -7.97
CA PHE A 120 22.63 -2.92 -7.24
C PHE A 120 21.47 -3.15 -8.19
N PRO A 121 21.14 -4.42 -8.50
CA PRO A 121 19.93 -4.74 -9.25
C PRO A 121 18.68 -4.19 -8.58
N ASN A 122 17.76 -3.61 -9.36
CA ASN A 122 16.52 -3.04 -8.87
C ASN A 122 15.67 -4.03 -8.09
N ALA A 123 15.79 -5.32 -8.38
CA ALA A 123 15.08 -6.39 -7.70
C ALA A 123 15.36 -6.45 -6.19
N TYR A 124 16.54 -6.03 -5.73
CA TYR A 124 16.84 -5.95 -4.29
C TYR A 124 15.98 -4.92 -3.56
N PHE A 125 15.71 -3.79 -4.22
CA PHE A 125 14.80 -2.78 -3.67
C PHE A 125 13.35 -3.29 -3.67
N GLY A 126 12.98 -4.13 -4.67
CA GLY A 126 11.72 -4.85 -4.69
C GLY A 126 11.56 -5.75 -3.46
N ILE A 127 12.56 -6.58 -3.13
CA ILE A 127 12.52 -7.44 -1.94
C ILE A 127 12.34 -6.60 -0.66
N ALA A 128 13.07 -5.50 -0.52
CA ALA A 128 12.99 -4.63 0.65
C ALA A 128 11.59 -3.99 0.77
N ALA A 129 11.07 -3.42 -0.32
CA ALA A 129 9.76 -2.78 -0.35
C ALA A 129 8.63 -3.77 -0.07
N GLU A 130 8.65 -4.94 -0.72
CA GLU A 130 7.60 -5.94 -0.55
C GLU A 130 7.59 -6.56 0.85
N SER A 131 8.74 -6.67 1.52
CA SER A 131 8.80 -7.07 2.92
C SER A 131 8.05 -6.11 3.84
N VAL A 132 8.12 -4.80 3.56
CA VAL A 132 7.35 -3.78 4.27
C VAL A 132 5.86 -3.91 3.96
N PHE A 133 5.47 -4.09 2.70
CA PHE A 133 4.06 -4.22 2.30
C PHE A 133 3.43 -5.50 2.84
N ILE A 134 4.14 -6.61 2.88
CA ILE A 134 3.70 -7.84 3.56
C ILE A 134 3.43 -7.56 5.05
N THR A 135 4.32 -6.85 5.72
CA THR A 135 4.14 -6.48 7.14
C THR A 135 2.89 -5.62 7.34
N ILE A 136 2.67 -4.61 6.48
CA ILE A 136 1.46 -3.78 6.49
C ILE A 136 0.21 -4.63 6.27
N ALA A 137 0.24 -5.56 5.33
CA ALA A 137 -0.87 -6.46 5.04
C ALA A 137 -1.24 -7.33 6.25
N VAL A 138 -0.24 -7.94 6.91
CA VAL A 138 -0.43 -8.79 8.09
C VAL A 138 -1.00 -7.98 9.27
N LEU A 139 -0.47 -6.78 9.52
CA LEU A 139 -1.01 -5.88 10.54
C LEU A 139 -2.45 -5.46 10.23
N GLY A 140 -2.75 -5.17 8.96
CA GLY A 140 -4.11 -4.84 8.51
C GLY A 140 -5.08 -6.01 8.65
N LEU A 141 -4.65 -7.26 8.38
CA LEU A 141 -5.42 -8.48 8.64
C LEU A 141 -5.71 -8.66 10.13
N SER A 142 -4.78 -8.28 10.99
CA SER A 142 -4.94 -8.25 12.45
C SER A 142 -5.82 -7.09 12.92
N ARG A 143 -6.42 -6.32 12.01
CA ARG A 143 -7.31 -5.17 12.27
C ARG A 143 -6.64 -4.04 13.05
N VAL A 144 -5.34 -3.87 12.88
CA VAL A 144 -4.60 -2.72 13.44
C VAL A 144 -5.02 -1.45 12.71
N ILE A 145 -5.42 -0.44 13.46
CA ILE A 145 -5.65 0.90 12.94
C ILE A 145 -4.33 1.66 12.97
N PHE A 146 -3.89 2.10 11.80
CA PHE A 146 -2.63 2.83 11.68
C PHE A 146 -2.79 4.31 12.03
N PRO A 147 -1.76 4.95 12.61
CA PRO A 147 -1.69 6.40 12.67
C PRO A 147 -1.81 7.00 11.26
N ARG A 148 -2.52 8.12 11.13
CA ARG A 148 -2.79 8.76 9.82
C ARG A 148 -1.52 9.00 8.99
N TRP A 149 -0.44 9.47 9.63
CA TRP A 149 0.84 9.69 8.95
C TRP A 149 1.42 8.39 8.38
N PHE A 150 1.33 7.28 9.13
CA PHE A 150 1.85 5.98 8.69
C PHE A 150 1.03 5.42 7.52
N ALA A 151 -0.31 5.48 7.60
CA ALA A 151 -1.19 5.06 6.51
C ALA A 151 -0.94 5.88 5.23
N LEU A 152 -0.70 7.20 5.37
CA LEU A 152 -0.35 8.07 4.25
C LEU A 152 1.03 7.71 3.67
N CYS A 153 2.04 7.49 4.51
CA CYS A 153 3.38 7.07 4.05
C CYS A 153 3.34 5.71 3.34
N ALA A 154 2.57 4.75 3.86
CA ALA A 154 2.37 3.46 3.23
C ALA A 154 1.72 3.58 1.85
N TRP A 155 0.68 4.41 1.74
CA TRP A 155 0.01 4.68 0.47
C TRP A 155 0.94 5.39 -0.53
N LEU A 156 1.68 6.42 -0.10
CA LEU A 156 2.65 7.13 -0.94
C LEU A 156 3.81 6.22 -1.39
N GLY A 157 4.30 5.37 -0.50
CA GLY A 157 5.34 4.38 -0.83
C GLY A 157 4.87 3.39 -1.90
N ASN A 158 3.62 2.92 -1.78
CA ASN A 158 3.03 2.02 -2.77
C ASN A 158 2.76 2.75 -4.11
N LEU A 159 2.32 4.01 -4.08
CA LEU A 159 2.19 4.84 -5.26
C LEU A 159 3.55 5.04 -5.97
N ALA A 160 4.61 5.30 -5.22
CA ALA A 160 5.95 5.45 -5.78
C ALA A 160 6.43 4.13 -6.43
N ALA A 161 6.18 2.98 -5.80
CA ALA A 161 6.48 1.67 -6.36
C ALA A 161 5.70 1.42 -7.66
N LEU A 162 4.41 1.79 -7.70
CA LEU A 162 3.57 1.67 -8.89
C LEU A 162 4.08 2.54 -10.05
N LEU A 163 4.38 3.80 -9.78
CA LEU A 163 4.92 4.72 -10.80
C LEU A 163 6.27 4.22 -11.34
N TYR A 164 7.10 3.68 -10.46
CA TYR A 164 8.37 3.08 -10.85
C TYR A 164 8.18 1.83 -11.71
N ALA A 165 7.24 0.95 -11.36
CA ALA A 165 6.92 -0.24 -12.14
C ALA A 165 6.42 0.12 -13.55
N TYR A 166 5.59 1.17 -13.68
CA TYR A 166 5.12 1.64 -15.00
C TYR A 166 6.22 2.34 -15.81
N TRP A 167 7.12 3.05 -15.14
CA TRP A 167 8.29 3.59 -15.81
C TRP A 167 9.15 2.45 -16.38
N LEU A 168 9.41 1.39 -15.62
CA LEU A 168 10.14 0.21 -16.09
C LEU A 168 9.41 -0.49 -17.25
N LEU A 169 8.10 -0.62 -17.18
CA LEU A 169 7.30 -1.16 -18.30
C LEU A 169 7.48 -0.31 -19.56
N SER A 170 7.43 1.01 -19.44
CA SER A 170 7.65 1.91 -20.58
C SER A 170 9.05 1.77 -21.18
N GLN A 171 10.08 1.60 -20.35
CA GLN A 171 11.44 1.34 -20.82
C GLN A 171 11.52 -0.02 -21.53
N SER A 172 10.88 -1.05 -21.00
CA SER A 172 10.83 -2.39 -21.58
C SER A 172 10.18 -2.37 -22.97
N LEU A 173 9.03 -1.71 -23.11
CA LEU A 173 8.27 -1.66 -24.36
C LEU A 173 8.93 -0.78 -25.44
N PHE A 174 9.43 0.41 -25.09
CA PHE A 174 9.80 1.43 -26.07
C PHE A 174 11.32 1.63 -26.23
N VAL A 175 12.13 1.23 -25.26
CA VAL A 175 13.57 1.45 -25.27
C VAL A 175 14.33 0.13 -25.42
N ILE A 176 14.05 -0.83 -24.56
CA ILE A 176 14.74 -2.13 -24.54
C ILE A 176 14.19 -3.04 -25.65
N ASN A 177 12.90 -2.89 -25.98
CA ASN A 177 12.16 -3.72 -26.92
C ASN A 177 12.18 -5.21 -26.55
N ALA A 178 12.19 -5.51 -25.25
CA ALA A 178 12.09 -6.86 -24.71
C ALA A 178 11.25 -6.85 -23.44
N LEU A 179 10.46 -7.90 -23.25
CA LEU A 179 9.59 -8.11 -22.10
C LEU A 179 10.14 -9.22 -21.22
N CYS A 180 10.21 -8.97 -19.93
CA CYS A 180 10.53 -9.98 -18.95
C CYS A 180 9.24 -10.43 -18.24
N PRO A 181 8.86 -11.73 -18.30
CA PRO A 181 7.65 -12.24 -17.67
C PRO A 181 7.56 -11.95 -16.16
N TRP A 182 8.68 -12.07 -15.45
CA TRP A 182 8.75 -11.76 -14.02
C TRP A 182 8.57 -10.28 -13.72
N CYS A 183 9.07 -9.39 -14.60
CA CYS A 183 8.84 -7.95 -14.48
C CYS A 183 7.36 -7.59 -14.72
N ILE A 184 6.70 -8.27 -15.65
CA ILE A 184 5.26 -8.12 -15.89
C ILE A 184 4.45 -8.59 -14.68
N LEU A 185 4.79 -9.77 -14.12
CA LEU A 185 4.15 -10.27 -12.90
C LEU A 185 4.32 -9.29 -11.73
N LEU A 186 5.53 -8.76 -11.53
CA LEU A 186 5.81 -7.76 -10.51
C LEU A 186 4.95 -6.50 -10.69
N MET A 187 4.87 -5.99 -11.91
CA MET A 187 4.08 -4.80 -12.24
C MET A 187 2.58 -5.00 -11.98
N PHE A 188 1.99 -6.13 -12.41
CA PHE A 188 0.58 -6.42 -12.12
C PHE A 188 0.33 -6.62 -10.62
N SER A 189 1.25 -7.29 -9.93
CA SER A 189 1.17 -7.46 -8.47
C SER A 189 1.18 -6.11 -7.76
N THR A 190 2.08 -5.21 -8.11
CA THR A 190 2.15 -3.85 -7.55
C THR A 190 0.90 -3.03 -7.87
N THR A 191 0.30 -3.24 -9.06
CA THR A 191 -0.97 -2.59 -9.43
C THR A 191 -2.12 -3.05 -8.53
N ILE A 192 -2.30 -4.36 -8.37
CA ILE A 192 -3.35 -4.93 -7.50
C ILE A 192 -3.13 -4.52 -6.04
N GLN A 193 -1.89 -4.51 -5.61
CA GLN A 193 -1.45 -4.07 -4.28
C GLN A 193 -1.86 -2.62 -4.01
N PHE A 194 -1.61 -1.72 -4.96
CA PHE A 194 -1.98 -0.31 -4.86
C PHE A 194 -3.50 -0.11 -4.83
N MET A 195 -4.24 -0.82 -5.66
CA MET A 195 -5.71 -0.80 -5.68
C MET A 195 -6.28 -1.25 -4.33
N ALA A 196 -5.81 -2.39 -3.80
CA ALA A 196 -6.25 -2.93 -2.53
C ALA A 196 -5.91 -2.00 -1.34
N LEU A 197 -4.69 -1.44 -1.31
CA LEU A 197 -4.27 -0.53 -0.25
C LEU A 197 -5.00 0.81 -0.33
N SER A 198 -5.25 1.35 -1.52
CA SER A 198 -6.02 2.58 -1.71
C SER A 198 -7.44 2.43 -1.19
N HIS A 199 -8.10 1.31 -1.52
CA HIS A 199 -9.43 0.98 -1.01
C HIS A 199 -9.41 0.84 0.52
N ALA A 200 -8.45 0.10 1.09
CA ALA A 200 -8.31 -0.07 2.53
C ALA A 200 -8.02 1.25 3.27
N THR A 201 -7.22 2.13 2.67
CA THR A 201 -6.90 3.44 3.26
C THR A 201 -8.14 4.30 3.44
N VAL A 202 -9.08 4.25 2.51
CA VAL A 202 -10.33 5.02 2.60
C VAL A 202 -11.36 4.31 3.50
N THR A 203 -11.60 3.01 3.29
CA THR A 203 -12.73 2.32 3.93
C THR A 203 -12.40 1.76 5.32
N VAL A 204 -11.14 1.44 5.59
CA VAL A 204 -10.71 0.85 6.86
C VAL A 204 -9.96 1.85 7.72
N GLN A 205 -9.05 2.65 7.12
CA GLN A 205 -8.23 3.60 7.86
C GLN A 205 -8.84 5.01 7.94
N GLY A 206 -9.95 5.27 7.21
CA GLY A 206 -10.70 6.52 7.28
C GLY A 206 -9.94 7.75 6.78
N LEU A 207 -9.10 7.62 5.77
CA LEU A 207 -8.41 8.73 5.11
C LEU A 207 -9.01 9.01 3.73
N PRO A 208 -9.16 10.28 3.33
CA PRO A 208 -8.97 11.54 4.03
C PRO A 208 -10.07 11.85 5.06
N SER A 209 -9.87 12.86 5.91
CA SER A 209 -10.78 13.23 7.00
C SER A 209 -12.23 13.58 6.57
N HIS A 210 -12.45 13.93 5.30
CA HIS A 210 -13.77 14.20 4.73
C HIS A 210 -14.05 13.30 3.51
N PRO A 211 -14.41 12.02 3.72
CA PRO A 211 -14.47 11.01 2.65
C PRO A 211 -15.77 11.03 1.82
N ARG A 212 -16.68 12.01 1.96
CA ARG A 212 -18.03 11.99 1.33
C ARG A 212 -18.04 11.58 -0.14
N LYS A 213 -17.22 12.20 -0.98
CA LYS A 213 -17.13 11.86 -2.41
C LYS A 213 -16.48 10.49 -2.65
N LEU A 214 -15.44 10.17 -1.86
CA LEU A 214 -14.77 8.87 -1.94
C LEU A 214 -15.64 7.73 -1.41
N ALA A 215 -16.38 7.94 -0.32
CA ALA A 215 -17.31 6.94 0.20
C ALA A 215 -18.39 6.59 -0.85
N THR A 216 -18.92 7.59 -1.56
CA THR A 216 -19.88 7.38 -2.64
C THR A 216 -19.25 6.63 -3.82
N TYR A 217 -18.01 6.97 -4.20
CA TYR A 217 -17.24 6.29 -5.24
C TYR A 217 -17.07 4.79 -4.94
N TYR A 218 -16.61 4.44 -3.74
CA TYR A 218 -16.47 3.04 -3.32
C TYR A 218 -17.81 2.32 -3.13
N ARG A 219 -18.86 3.02 -2.64
CA ARG A 219 -20.19 2.43 -2.48
C ARG A 219 -20.84 2.06 -3.80
N LEU A 220 -20.68 2.86 -4.84
CA LEU A 220 -21.18 2.59 -6.19
C LEU A 220 -20.39 1.51 -6.91
N GLY A 221 -19.25 1.08 -6.37
CA GLY A 221 -18.36 0.12 -7.03
C GLY A 221 -17.60 0.70 -8.23
N ALA A 222 -17.51 2.03 -8.31
CA ALA A 222 -16.78 2.72 -9.36
C ALA A 222 -15.28 2.42 -9.30
N ASP A 223 -14.76 2.09 -8.11
CA ASP A 223 -13.42 1.55 -7.89
C ASP A 223 -13.15 0.31 -8.74
N LEU A 224 -14.04 -0.69 -8.68
CA LEU A 224 -13.88 -1.91 -9.46
C LEU A 224 -13.87 -1.64 -10.97
N LEU A 225 -14.75 -0.74 -11.43
CA LEU A 225 -14.78 -0.39 -12.85
C LEU A 225 -13.47 0.27 -13.28
N VAL A 226 -12.97 1.23 -12.49
CA VAL A 226 -11.69 1.89 -12.76
C VAL A 226 -10.54 0.89 -12.73
N ASP A 227 -10.50 -0.01 -11.74
CA ASP A 227 -9.47 -1.03 -11.61
C ASP A 227 -9.45 -1.99 -12.82
N VAL A 228 -10.64 -2.47 -13.24
CA VAL A 228 -10.76 -3.34 -14.41
C VAL A 228 -10.36 -2.62 -15.69
N VAL A 229 -10.87 -1.41 -15.93
CA VAL A 229 -10.50 -0.60 -17.10
C VAL A 229 -8.99 -0.33 -17.12
N TRP A 230 -8.39 -0.06 -15.98
CA TRP A 230 -6.97 0.18 -15.87
C TRP A 230 -6.14 -1.06 -16.24
N ILE A 231 -6.47 -2.23 -15.70
CA ILE A 231 -5.80 -3.49 -16.02
C ILE A 231 -5.97 -3.82 -17.51
N VAL A 232 -7.18 -3.71 -18.04
CA VAL A 232 -7.46 -3.94 -19.46
C VAL A 232 -6.67 -2.99 -20.34
N ALA A 233 -6.56 -1.72 -19.98
CA ALA A 233 -5.78 -0.74 -20.72
C ALA A 233 -4.28 -1.11 -20.76
N ILE A 234 -3.70 -1.55 -19.64
CA ILE A 234 -2.30 -2.00 -19.61
C ILE A 234 -2.10 -3.23 -20.52
N VAL A 235 -2.97 -4.22 -20.40
CA VAL A 235 -2.90 -5.43 -21.24
C VAL A 235 -3.03 -5.04 -22.73
N ALA A 236 -3.97 -4.14 -23.06
CA ALA A 236 -4.15 -3.67 -24.44
C ALA A 236 -2.90 -2.96 -24.98
N VAL A 237 -2.22 -2.14 -24.15
CA VAL A 237 -0.96 -1.47 -24.56
C VAL A 237 0.14 -2.50 -24.80
N ILE A 238 0.32 -3.48 -23.92
CA ILE A 238 1.33 -4.54 -24.10
C ILE A 238 1.06 -5.32 -25.38
N LEU A 239 -0.20 -5.73 -25.64
CA LEU A 239 -0.58 -6.49 -26.82
C LEU A 239 -0.51 -5.65 -28.10
N ALA A 240 -0.79 -4.36 -28.04
CA ALA A 240 -0.69 -3.47 -29.19
C ALA A 240 0.76 -3.24 -29.64
N VAL A 241 1.69 -3.20 -28.70
CA VAL A 241 3.11 -2.95 -28.98
C VAL A 241 3.85 -4.23 -29.37
N ASP A 242 3.69 -5.30 -28.61
CA ASP A 242 4.48 -6.52 -28.75
C ASP A 242 3.66 -7.80 -29.04
N GLY A 243 2.33 -7.69 -29.18
CA GLY A 243 1.45 -8.86 -29.29
C GLY A 243 1.78 -9.79 -30.46
N SER A 244 2.13 -9.24 -31.63
CA SER A 244 2.53 -10.06 -32.80
C SER A 244 3.81 -10.86 -32.54
N ALA A 245 4.70 -10.35 -31.71
CA ALA A 245 5.99 -10.98 -31.40
C ALA A 245 5.94 -11.92 -30.19
N ILE A 246 4.92 -11.76 -29.33
CA ILE A 246 4.68 -12.68 -28.21
C ILE A 246 4.13 -14.01 -28.71
N PHE A 247 3.31 -13.97 -29.79
CA PHE A 247 2.63 -15.15 -30.34
C PHE A 247 3.31 -15.74 -31.59
N SER A 248 4.42 -15.19 -32.01
CA SER A 248 5.26 -15.73 -33.11
C SER A 248 6.38 -16.62 -32.59
#